data_5764a12a94a57b0278fd0a3198d2aa7f
#
_entry.id   5764a12a94a57b0278fd0a3198d2aa7f
#
_cell.length_a   1.000
_cell.length_b   1.000
_cell.length_c   1.000
_cell.angle_alpha   90.00
_cell.angle_beta   90.00
_cell.angle_gamma   90.00
#
_symmetry.space_group_name_H-M   'P 1'
#
loop_
_entity.id
_entity.type
_entity.pdbx_description
1 polymer ?
#
loop_
_entity_poly.entity_id
_entity_poly.type
_entity_poly.pdbx_seq_one_letter_code
_entity_poly.pdbx_strand_id
1 'polypeptide(L)'
;MKKLLSIFLLMNCFLVFSQDWETSYKNSIIKAQNQNKKIILVFQGSDWCGPCIKLSKEIWSTEEFIAYSKINYILIQADFPRKKKNALTKEQQKINNFLAEKYNPNGYFPLVVVLNKNGEVLGETSYKKTTPKQYINLLESF
;
A
#
# COMPACT_ATOMS: atom_id res chain seq x y z
N MET A 1 -28.13 -47.60 24.70
CA MET A 1 -27.91 -46.19 25.03
C MET A 1 -26.78 -45.68 24.13
N LYS A 2 -27.14 -44.99 23.05
CA LYS A 2 -26.16 -44.47 22.07
C LYS A 2 -25.77 -43.06 22.50
N LYS A 3 -24.52 -42.86 22.94
CA LYS A 3 -23.96 -41.55 23.24
C LYS A 3 -23.63 -40.86 21.93
N LEU A 4 -24.42 -39.87 21.55
CA LEU A 4 -24.14 -38.93 20.47
C LEU A 4 -23.03 -37.96 20.94
N LEU A 5 -21.80 -38.19 20.46
CA LEU A 5 -20.68 -37.28 20.65
C LEU A 5 -20.79 -36.15 19.62
N SER A 6 -21.37 -35.02 20.05
CA SER A 6 -21.39 -33.78 19.24
C SER A 6 -19.98 -33.22 19.16
N ILE A 7 -19.32 -33.44 18.02
CA ILE A 7 -18.08 -32.76 17.68
C ILE A 7 -18.46 -31.34 17.24
N PHE A 8 -18.28 -30.40 18.14
CA PHE A 8 -18.35 -28.95 17.85
C PHE A 8 -17.09 -28.56 17.12
N LEU A 9 -17.15 -28.60 15.77
CA LEU A 9 -16.07 -28.12 14.90
C LEU A 9 -16.01 -26.59 14.99
N LEU A 10 -15.15 -26.10 15.87
CA LEU A 10 -14.80 -24.68 15.94
C LEU A 10 -14.11 -24.28 14.62
N MET A 11 -14.88 -23.77 13.68
CA MET A 11 -14.40 -23.16 12.45
C MET A 11 -13.74 -21.84 12.81
N ASN A 12 -12.42 -21.89 13.08
CA ASN A 12 -11.59 -20.70 13.22
C ASN A 12 -11.59 -19.98 11.87
N CYS A 13 -12.45 -18.98 11.73
CA CYS A 13 -12.44 -18.06 10.61
C CYS A 13 -11.21 -17.16 10.78
N PHE A 14 -10.07 -17.55 10.22
CA PHE A 14 -8.93 -16.64 10.07
C PHE A 14 -9.37 -15.53 9.13
N LEU A 15 -9.66 -14.37 9.70
CA LEU A 15 -9.81 -13.14 8.93
C LEU A 15 -8.44 -12.84 8.29
N VAL A 16 -8.30 -13.25 7.04
CA VAL A 16 -7.16 -12.83 6.22
C VAL A 16 -7.34 -11.33 5.99
N PHE A 17 -6.64 -10.52 6.76
CA PHE A 17 -6.54 -9.08 6.55
C PHE A 17 -5.67 -8.87 5.32
N SER A 18 -6.30 -8.79 4.16
CA SER A 18 -5.65 -8.31 2.95
C SER A 18 -5.58 -6.79 2.98
N GLN A 19 -4.44 -6.26 2.58
CA GLN A 19 -4.24 -4.82 2.43
C GLN A 19 -4.81 -4.38 1.09
N ASP A 20 -5.73 -3.41 1.10
CA ASP A 20 -6.37 -2.90 -0.11
C ASP A 20 -5.52 -1.77 -0.74
N TRP A 21 -4.68 -2.13 -1.71
CA TRP A 21 -3.97 -1.17 -2.54
C TRP A 21 -4.84 -0.72 -3.71
N GLU A 22 -5.10 0.57 -3.78
CA GLU A 22 -5.79 1.17 -4.91
C GLU A 22 -4.86 1.28 -6.13
N THR A 23 -5.43 1.12 -7.31
CA THR A 23 -4.73 1.33 -8.59
C THR A 23 -5.28 2.51 -9.38
N SER A 24 -6.42 3.05 -8.95
CA SER A 24 -7.07 4.23 -9.53
C SER A 24 -6.83 5.47 -8.67
N TYR A 25 -6.06 6.41 -9.18
CA TYR A 25 -5.81 7.69 -8.51
C TYR A 25 -7.11 8.47 -8.23
N LYS A 26 -8.02 8.54 -9.23
CA LYS A 26 -9.30 9.22 -9.08
C LYS A 26 -10.12 8.65 -7.93
N ASN A 27 -10.22 7.33 -7.85
CA ASN A 27 -10.97 6.67 -6.77
C ASN A 27 -10.30 6.88 -5.41
N SER A 28 -8.97 6.90 -5.37
CA SER A 28 -8.20 7.16 -4.14
C SER A 28 -8.50 8.56 -3.59
N ILE A 29 -8.54 9.58 -4.44
CA ILE A 29 -8.90 10.95 -4.04
C ILE A 29 -10.34 11.00 -3.49
N ILE A 30 -11.30 10.40 -4.19
CA ILE A 30 -12.71 10.37 -3.76
C ILE A 30 -12.83 9.67 -2.39
N LYS A 31 -12.17 8.52 -2.22
CA LYS A 31 -12.16 7.79 -0.95
C LYS A 31 -11.52 8.61 0.18
N ALA A 32 -10.38 9.26 -0.11
CA ALA A 32 -9.67 10.08 0.86
C ALA A 32 -10.51 11.27 1.33
N GLN A 33 -11.21 11.93 0.42
CA GLN A 33 -12.14 13.03 0.74
C GLN A 33 -13.31 12.54 1.59
N ASN A 34 -13.98 11.46 1.18
CA ASN A 34 -15.14 10.91 1.88
C ASN A 34 -14.80 10.40 3.28
N GLN A 35 -13.61 9.83 3.47
CA GLN A 35 -13.17 9.26 4.74
C GLN A 35 -12.28 10.21 5.55
N ASN A 36 -11.97 11.39 5.03
CA ASN A 36 -11.07 12.39 5.63
C ASN A 36 -9.69 11.77 6.00
N LYS A 37 -9.09 11.02 5.07
CA LYS A 37 -7.80 10.32 5.26
C LYS A 37 -6.70 10.90 4.39
N LYS A 38 -5.46 10.79 4.86
CA LYS A 38 -4.26 10.97 4.03
C LYS A 38 -4.12 9.82 3.03
N ILE A 39 -3.37 10.05 1.96
CA ILE A 39 -3.05 9.03 0.95
C ILE A 39 -1.56 8.71 1.05
N ILE A 40 -1.23 7.42 1.03
CA ILE A 40 0.14 6.93 0.85
C ILE A 40 0.26 6.43 -0.59
N LEU A 41 1.03 7.16 -1.40
CA LEU A 41 1.36 6.78 -2.77
C LEU A 41 2.76 6.19 -2.82
N VAL A 42 2.87 4.96 -3.29
CA VAL A 42 4.15 4.24 -3.39
C VAL A 42 4.51 4.01 -4.85
N PHE A 43 5.69 4.49 -5.25
CA PHE A 43 6.32 4.12 -6.53
C PHE A 43 7.27 2.97 -6.30
N GLN A 44 7.09 1.90 -7.04
CA GLN A 44 7.89 0.69 -6.86
C GLN A 44 8.16 -0.06 -8.17
N GLY A 45 9.17 -0.93 -8.13
CA GLY A 45 9.43 -1.95 -9.13
C GLY A 45 9.34 -3.32 -8.48
N SER A 46 8.14 -3.89 -8.42
CA SER A 46 7.82 -5.06 -7.61
C SER A 46 8.65 -6.31 -7.91
N ASP A 47 9.20 -6.42 -9.12
CA ASP A 47 9.92 -7.59 -9.57
C ASP A 47 11.42 -7.38 -9.85
N TRP A 48 11.95 -6.17 -9.60
CA TRP A 48 13.36 -5.86 -9.84
C TRP A 48 14.00 -4.94 -8.79
N CYS A 49 13.21 -4.14 -8.06
CA CYS A 49 13.72 -3.17 -7.11
C CYS A 49 13.92 -3.80 -5.73
N GLY A 50 15.15 -4.14 -5.37
CA GLY A 50 15.47 -4.77 -4.09
C GLY A 50 14.96 -4.01 -2.86
N PRO A 51 15.22 -2.69 -2.72
CA PRO A 51 14.67 -1.91 -1.60
C PRO A 51 13.14 -1.84 -1.59
N CYS A 52 12.47 -1.88 -2.76
CA CYS A 52 11.00 -1.93 -2.82
C CYS A 52 10.47 -3.23 -2.24
N ILE A 53 11.12 -4.36 -2.57
CA ILE A 53 10.76 -5.69 -2.06
C ILE A 53 10.96 -5.74 -0.55
N LYS A 54 12.06 -5.15 -0.03
CA LYS A 54 12.28 -5.05 1.42
C LYS A 54 11.21 -4.20 2.10
N LEU A 55 10.87 -3.03 1.55
CA LEU A 55 9.82 -2.17 2.07
C LEU A 55 8.47 -2.91 2.14
N SER A 56 8.13 -3.66 1.09
CA SER A 56 6.94 -4.48 1.07
C SER A 56 6.94 -5.53 2.17
N LYS A 57 8.04 -6.27 2.31
CA LYS A 57 8.15 -7.37 3.27
C LYS A 57 8.25 -6.90 4.73
N GLU A 58 9.02 -5.85 4.98
CA GLU A 58 9.40 -5.44 6.34
C GLU A 58 8.42 -4.41 6.94
N ILE A 59 7.67 -3.69 6.08
CA ILE A 59 6.72 -2.66 6.52
C ILE A 59 5.31 -2.98 6.05
N TRP A 60 5.05 -2.95 4.73
CA TRP A 60 3.69 -3.00 4.20
C TRP A 60 2.93 -4.28 4.55
N SER A 61 3.61 -5.44 4.55
CA SER A 61 3.01 -6.75 4.82
C SER A 61 2.92 -7.11 6.32
N THR A 62 3.32 -6.21 7.21
CA THR A 62 3.23 -6.46 8.65
C THR A 62 1.83 -6.23 9.18
N GLU A 63 1.39 -7.04 10.15
CA GLU A 63 0.08 -6.90 10.78
C GLU A 63 -0.11 -5.50 11.38
N GLU A 64 0.94 -4.94 11.97
CA GLU A 64 0.93 -3.61 12.56
C GLU A 64 0.63 -2.53 11.52
N PHE A 65 1.33 -2.54 10.37
CA PHE A 65 1.07 -1.57 9.31
C PHE A 65 -0.30 -1.78 8.65
N ILE A 66 -0.69 -3.02 8.38
CA ILE A 66 -2.00 -3.36 7.81
C ILE A 66 -3.13 -2.83 8.68
N ALA A 67 -3.09 -3.11 9.99
CA ALA A 67 -4.11 -2.66 10.93
C ALA A 67 -4.19 -1.12 11.00
N TYR A 68 -3.02 -0.46 11.08
CA TYR A 68 -2.95 0.99 11.16
C TYR A 68 -3.40 1.69 9.87
N SER A 69 -2.90 1.24 8.73
CA SER A 69 -3.19 1.85 7.43
C SER A 69 -4.67 1.74 7.05
N LYS A 70 -5.32 0.64 7.37
CA LYS A 70 -6.75 0.44 7.11
C LYS A 70 -7.62 1.52 7.76
N ILE A 71 -7.22 2.01 8.92
CA ILE A 71 -7.98 3.05 9.65
C ILE A 71 -7.59 4.45 9.16
N ASN A 72 -6.30 4.69 8.90
CA ASN A 72 -5.74 6.04 8.80
C ASN A 72 -5.42 6.49 7.37
N TYR A 73 -5.22 5.57 6.43
CA TYR A 73 -4.75 5.88 5.08
C TYR A 73 -5.63 5.31 3.97
N ILE A 74 -5.56 5.94 2.82
CA ILE A 74 -5.85 5.33 1.53
C ILE A 74 -4.50 4.99 0.91
N LEU A 75 -4.32 3.74 0.49
CA LEU A 75 -3.07 3.26 -0.09
C LEU A 75 -3.21 3.16 -1.60
N ILE A 76 -2.27 3.75 -2.32
CA ILE A 76 -2.20 3.67 -3.78
C ILE A 76 -0.80 3.24 -4.20
N GLN A 77 -0.73 2.33 -5.16
CA GLN A 77 0.50 1.75 -5.66
C GLN A 77 0.68 2.04 -7.15
N ALA A 78 1.79 2.67 -7.49
CA ALA A 78 2.26 2.84 -8.86
C ALA A 78 3.44 1.88 -9.08
N ASP A 79 3.15 0.71 -9.62
CA ASP A 79 4.14 -0.32 -9.91
C ASP A 79 4.68 -0.20 -11.34
N PHE A 80 5.97 -0.48 -11.52
CA PHE A 80 6.67 -0.46 -12.80
C PHE A 80 7.44 -1.78 -13.00
N PRO A 81 6.74 -2.90 -13.23
CA PRO A 81 7.38 -4.20 -13.41
C PRO A 81 8.19 -4.26 -14.70
N ARG A 82 9.25 -5.08 -14.71
CA ARG A 82 10.11 -5.31 -15.89
C ARG A 82 9.89 -6.67 -16.52
N LYS A 83 9.46 -7.67 -15.75
CA LYS A 83 9.22 -9.03 -16.26
C LYS A 83 7.95 -9.06 -17.09
N LYS A 84 8.01 -9.64 -18.30
CA LYS A 84 6.86 -9.75 -19.23
C LYS A 84 5.62 -10.36 -18.58
N LYS A 85 5.81 -11.37 -17.72
CA LYS A 85 4.70 -12.03 -17.00
C LYS A 85 3.93 -11.11 -16.04
N ASN A 86 4.55 -10.00 -15.63
CA ASN A 86 3.98 -9.02 -14.71
C ASN A 86 3.57 -7.72 -15.44
N ALA A 87 3.58 -7.72 -16.77
CA ALA A 87 3.24 -6.55 -17.56
C ALA A 87 1.84 -6.03 -17.20
N LEU A 88 1.74 -4.72 -17.02
CA LEU A 88 0.47 -4.05 -16.75
C LEU A 88 -0.37 -3.89 -18.02
N THR A 89 -1.67 -3.68 -17.85
CA THR A 89 -2.52 -3.21 -18.94
C THR A 89 -2.06 -1.82 -19.41
N LYS A 90 -2.37 -1.47 -20.65
CA LYS A 90 -2.05 -0.14 -21.18
C LYS A 90 -2.68 0.99 -20.38
N GLU A 91 -3.90 0.76 -19.89
CA GLU A 91 -4.64 1.71 -19.06
C GLU A 91 -3.93 1.93 -17.72
N GLN A 92 -3.54 0.85 -17.05
CA GLN A 92 -2.81 0.95 -15.77
C GLN A 92 -1.45 1.60 -15.96
N GLN A 93 -0.73 1.27 -17.02
CA GLN A 93 0.55 1.92 -17.32
C GLN A 93 0.40 3.43 -17.52
N LYS A 94 -0.66 3.88 -18.20
CA LYS A 94 -0.95 5.32 -18.36
C LYS A 94 -1.21 6.00 -17.02
N ILE A 95 -1.97 5.37 -16.13
CA ILE A 95 -2.23 5.91 -14.79
C ILE A 95 -0.92 6.03 -14.00
N ASN A 96 -0.10 4.98 -14.01
CA ASN A 96 1.16 4.97 -13.28
C ASN A 96 2.16 6.01 -13.85
N ASN A 97 2.21 6.16 -15.18
CA ASN A 97 3.03 7.19 -15.82
C ASN A 97 2.58 8.60 -15.43
N PHE A 98 1.28 8.88 -15.46
CA PHE A 98 0.73 10.15 -14.99
C PHE A 98 1.12 10.45 -13.54
N LEU A 99 1.02 9.46 -12.66
CA LEU A 99 1.44 9.61 -11.26
C LEU A 99 2.94 9.88 -11.15
N ALA A 100 3.77 9.18 -11.94
CA ALA A 100 5.21 9.38 -11.95
C ALA A 100 5.58 10.78 -12.45
N GLU A 101 4.98 11.27 -13.53
CA GLU A 101 5.20 12.62 -14.04
C GLU A 101 4.83 13.68 -12.99
N LYS A 102 3.76 13.47 -12.25
CA LYS A 102 3.27 14.42 -11.25
C LYS A 102 4.04 14.40 -9.93
N TYR A 103 4.36 13.21 -9.41
CA TYR A 103 4.85 13.03 -8.03
C TYR A 103 6.26 12.42 -7.93
N ASN A 104 6.80 11.88 -9.02
CA ASN A 104 8.12 11.24 -9.05
C ASN A 104 8.88 11.57 -10.35
N PRO A 105 9.04 12.85 -10.72
CA PRO A 105 9.68 13.23 -11.98
C PRO A 105 11.14 12.77 -12.06
N ASN A 106 11.80 12.56 -10.94
CA ASN A 106 13.19 12.09 -10.86
C ASN A 106 13.34 10.57 -10.95
N GLY A 107 12.24 9.81 -10.91
CA GLY A 107 12.24 8.35 -11.05
C GLY A 107 12.89 7.60 -9.89
N TYR A 108 12.65 8.00 -8.65
CA TYR A 108 13.16 7.30 -7.46
C TYR A 108 12.33 6.05 -7.14
N PHE A 109 13.01 4.95 -6.77
CA PHE A 109 12.40 3.67 -6.39
C PHE A 109 13.10 3.03 -5.18
N PRO A 110 12.37 2.72 -4.09
CA PRO A 110 11.00 3.14 -3.85
C PRO A 110 10.94 4.64 -3.51
N LEU A 111 9.88 5.29 -3.93
CA LEU A 111 9.47 6.59 -3.40
C LEU A 111 8.12 6.44 -2.72
N VAL A 112 8.01 6.94 -1.51
CA VAL A 112 6.77 6.98 -0.72
C VAL A 112 6.37 8.43 -0.55
N VAL A 113 5.23 8.81 -1.09
CA VAL A 113 4.70 10.17 -1.02
C VAL A 113 3.46 10.18 -0.13
N VAL A 114 3.46 11.02 0.88
CA VAL A 114 2.29 11.27 1.72
C VAL A 114 1.53 12.45 1.14
N LEU A 115 0.27 12.22 0.78
CA LEU A 115 -0.61 13.26 0.24
C LEU A 115 -1.74 13.54 1.22
N ASN A 116 -2.22 14.78 1.22
CA ASN A 116 -3.50 15.07 1.83
C ASN A 116 -4.68 14.54 0.97
N LYS A 117 -5.89 14.65 1.46
CA LYS A 117 -7.10 14.18 0.77
C LYS A 117 -7.39 14.87 -0.58
N ASN A 118 -6.71 15.99 -0.86
CA ASN A 118 -6.84 16.73 -2.13
C ASN A 118 -5.71 16.39 -3.11
N GLY A 119 -4.77 15.53 -2.73
CA GLY A 119 -3.63 15.13 -3.57
C GLY A 119 -2.45 16.09 -3.52
N GLU A 120 -2.36 16.95 -2.50
CA GLU A 120 -1.21 17.83 -2.28
C GLU A 120 -0.15 17.08 -1.45
N VAL A 121 1.13 17.24 -1.80
CA VAL A 121 2.24 16.57 -1.12
C VAL A 121 2.45 17.16 0.26
N LEU A 122 2.42 16.30 1.28
CA LEU A 122 2.76 16.63 2.66
C LEU A 122 4.21 16.30 2.99
N GLY A 123 4.73 15.21 2.42
CA GLY A 123 6.10 14.79 2.61
C GLY A 123 6.46 13.57 1.76
N GLU A 124 7.75 13.25 1.74
CA GLU A 124 8.30 12.15 0.97
C GLU A 124 9.33 11.39 1.78
N THR A 125 9.38 10.07 1.54
CA THR A 125 10.41 9.20 2.11
C THR A 125 10.68 8.03 1.17
N SER A 126 11.57 7.14 1.59
CA SER A 126 11.93 5.93 0.87
C SER A 126 12.04 4.76 1.84
N TYR A 127 12.56 3.60 1.39
CA TYR A 127 12.85 2.50 2.30
C TYR A 127 13.86 2.95 3.38
N LYS A 128 13.51 2.63 4.62
CA LYS A 128 14.40 2.78 5.78
C LYS A 128 14.39 1.48 6.57
N LYS A 129 15.58 1.01 6.96
CA LYS A 129 15.70 -0.16 7.84
C LYS A 129 15.28 0.25 9.25
N THR A 130 14.00 0.04 9.57
CA THR A 130 13.39 0.44 10.85
C THR A 130 12.21 -0.48 11.17
N THR A 131 11.60 -0.32 12.34
CA THR A 131 10.39 -1.07 12.70
C THR A 131 9.14 -0.49 12.02
N PRO A 132 8.07 -1.29 11.82
CA PRO A 132 6.81 -0.79 11.29
C PRO A 132 6.27 0.41 12.08
N LYS A 133 6.32 0.37 13.40
CA LYS A 133 5.90 1.47 14.28
C LYS A 133 6.69 2.76 14.03
N GLN A 134 8.00 2.66 13.92
CA GLN A 134 8.85 3.83 13.63
C GLN A 134 8.58 4.37 12.23
N TYR A 135 8.30 3.50 11.26
CA TYR A 135 7.95 3.93 9.90
C TYR A 135 6.58 4.63 9.86
N ILE A 136 5.59 4.11 10.60
CA ILE A 136 4.29 4.77 10.77
C ILE A 136 4.46 6.15 11.40
N ASN A 137 5.26 6.27 12.46
CA ASN A 137 5.54 7.56 13.10
C ASN A 137 6.19 8.56 12.12
N LEU A 138 7.08 8.08 11.25
CA LEU A 138 7.65 8.91 10.18
C LEU A 138 6.57 9.40 9.21
N LEU A 139 5.67 8.53 8.74
CA LEU A 139 4.58 8.91 7.85
C LEU A 139 3.61 9.91 8.51
N GLU A 140 3.37 9.77 9.81
CA GLU A 140 2.52 10.68 10.58
C GLU A 140 3.16 12.06 10.82
N SER A 141 4.48 12.14 10.77
CA SER A 141 5.20 13.41 10.95
C SER A 141 5.09 14.36 9.76
N PHE A 142 4.56 13.91 8.65
CA PHE A 142 4.22 14.71 7.47
C PHE A 142 2.74 15.16 7.56
#